data_63e356d7f9e19842992cf8bf8a77eb4f
#
_entry.id   63e356d7f9e19842992cf8bf8a77eb4f
#
_cell.length_a   1.000
_cell.length_b   1.000
_cell.length_c   1.000
_cell.angle_alpha   90.00
_cell.angle_beta   90.00
_cell.angle_gamma   90.00
#
_symmetry.space_group_name_H-M   'P 1'
#
loop_
_entity.id
_entity.type
_entity.pdbx_description
1 polymer ?
#
loop_
_entity_poly.entity_id
_entity_poly.type
_entity_poly.pdbx_seq_one_letter_code
_entity_poly.pdbx_strand_id
1 'polypeptide(L)'
;MSVGPEAPEPRWAVPPVGGWTADDLDTLPNLPPHTELIDGSLVFVGPQTVFHERAIDYLKWQLQSLAPLGLEVFREFTIDVDFQNRPEPDVVVVRADAVESLRQTRFPASSVLLAIEVVSDESVTRDRETKPVKYARARIPHYWRVENQDGRAVVYVFELEPATGAYTSTGIFHDRMKVSTPFTVDLDLTAIVSRRRAAKPE
;
A
#
# COMPACT_ATOMS: atom_id res chain seq x y z
N MET A 1 -25.76 32.40 30.07
CA MET A 1 -24.69 31.62 29.43
C MET A 1 -25.01 31.57 27.94
N SER A 2 -24.25 32.30 27.13
CA SER A 2 -24.44 32.35 25.69
C SER A 2 -23.70 31.13 25.10
N VAL A 3 -24.44 30.21 24.50
CA VAL A 3 -23.87 29.14 23.67
C VAL A 3 -23.37 29.83 22.41
N GLY A 4 -22.05 29.82 22.22
CA GLY A 4 -21.46 30.33 20.99
C GLY A 4 -21.96 29.53 19.76
N PRO A 5 -21.86 30.10 18.54
CA PRO A 5 -22.29 29.38 17.34
C PRO A 5 -21.49 28.09 17.21
N GLU A 6 -22.22 26.97 17.16
CA GLU A 6 -21.69 25.65 16.89
C GLU A 6 -20.94 25.70 15.53
N ALA A 7 -19.67 25.29 15.52
CA ALA A 7 -18.90 25.22 14.28
C ALA A 7 -19.66 24.34 13.29
N PRO A 8 -19.80 24.77 12.02
CA PRO A 8 -20.51 23.95 11.04
C PRO A 8 -19.81 22.59 10.94
N GLU A 9 -20.57 21.52 11.09
CA GLU A 9 -20.09 20.18 10.84
C GLU A 9 -19.47 20.10 9.43
N PRO A 10 -18.33 19.43 9.27
CA PRO A 10 -17.73 19.25 7.95
C PRO A 10 -18.75 18.54 7.05
N ARG A 11 -19.37 19.27 6.15
CA ARG A 11 -20.21 18.67 5.11
C ARG A 11 -19.28 18.02 4.09
N TRP A 12 -19.12 16.72 4.20
CA TRP A 12 -18.49 15.92 3.15
C TRP A 12 -19.29 16.11 1.86
N ALA A 13 -18.59 16.27 0.76
CA ALA A 13 -19.24 16.36 -0.54
C ALA A 13 -20.05 15.07 -0.77
N VAL A 14 -21.28 15.23 -1.26
CA VAL A 14 -22.14 14.08 -1.58
C VAL A 14 -21.62 13.45 -2.87
N PRO A 15 -21.37 12.12 -2.90
CA PRO A 15 -20.91 11.49 -4.13
C PRO A 15 -21.93 11.64 -5.26
N PRO A 16 -21.48 11.84 -6.49
CA PRO A 16 -22.36 11.86 -7.65
C PRO A 16 -22.99 10.47 -7.86
N VAL A 17 -24.05 10.44 -8.69
CA VAL A 17 -24.63 9.16 -9.13
C VAL A 17 -23.55 8.37 -9.89
N GLY A 18 -23.22 7.20 -9.39
CA GLY A 18 -22.12 6.36 -9.93
C GLY A 18 -20.82 6.43 -9.13
N GLY A 19 -20.77 7.21 -8.05
CA GLY A 19 -19.58 7.35 -7.17
C GLY A 19 -18.59 8.42 -7.65
N TRP A 20 -17.51 8.59 -6.91
CA TRP A 20 -16.41 9.48 -7.23
C TRP A 20 -15.50 8.88 -8.32
N THR A 21 -14.81 9.75 -9.03
CA THR A 21 -13.79 9.38 -10.00
C THR A 21 -12.38 9.75 -9.50
N ALA A 22 -11.37 9.19 -10.13
CA ALA A 22 -9.99 9.50 -9.82
C ALA A 22 -9.67 10.99 -10.00
N ASP A 23 -10.28 11.66 -10.99
CA ASP A 23 -10.11 13.11 -11.23
C ASP A 23 -10.77 13.95 -10.12
N ASP A 24 -11.83 13.44 -9.48
CA ASP A 24 -12.46 14.14 -8.36
C ASP A 24 -11.53 14.25 -7.15
N LEU A 25 -10.66 13.25 -6.90
CA LEU A 25 -9.69 13.32 -5.81
C LEU A 25 -8.73 14.51 -5.95
N ASP A 26 -8.41 14.91 -7.17
CA ASP A 26 -7.52 16.05 -7.43
C ASP A 26 -8.20 17.41 -7.19
N THR A 27 -9.52 17.42 -7.12
CA THR A 27 -10.33 18.65 -7.07
C THR A 27 -11.16 18.81 -5.80
N LEU A 28 -11.45 17.70 -5.10
CA LEU A 28 -12.22 17.72 -3.86
C LEU A 28 -11.47 18.49 -2.75
N PRO A 29 -12.11 19.48 -2.12
CA PRO A 29 -11.48 20.25 -1.06
C PRO A 29 -11.41 19.47 0.24
N ASN A 30 -10.34 19.69 1.01
CA ASN A 30 -10.19 19.24 2.39
C ASN A 30 -10.24 17.71 2.56
N LEU A 31 -9.82 16.93 1.57
CA LEU A 31 -9.64 15.51 1.74
C LEU A 31 -8.54 15.25 2.79
N PRO A 32 -8.76 14.33 3.74
CA PRO A 32 -7.71 13.89 4.63
C PRO A 32 -6.52 13.35 3.84
N PRO A 33 -5.28 13.46 4.38
CA PRO A 33 -4.14 12.71 3.86
C PRO A 33 -4.47 11.21 3.73
N HIS A 34 -3.82 10.53 2.80
CA HIS A 34 -4.01 9.08 2.58
C HIS A 34 -5.46 8.67 2.24
N THR A 35 -6.21 9.58 1.58
CA THR A 35 -7.53 9.23 1.06
C THR A 35 -7.40 8.40 -0.20
N GLU A 36 -7.93 7.18 -0.16
CA GLU A 36 -8.00 6.29 -1.32
C GLU A 36 -9.35 6.40 -2.03
N LEU A 37 -9.39 6.03 -3.31
CA LEU A 37 -10.63 5.79 -4.05
C LEU A 37 -10.72 4.30 -4.39
N ILE A 38 -11.78 3.66 -3.92
CA ILE A 38 -12.06 2.24 -4.17
C ILE A 38 -13.51 2.09 -4.63
N ASP A 39 -13.70 1.61 -5.86
CA ASP A 39 -15.03 1.47 -6.51
C ASP A 39 -15.88 2.74 -6.40
N GLY A 40 -15.27 3.90 -6.65
CA GLY A 40 -15.95 5.20 -6.58
C GLY A 40 -16.30 5.67 -5.17
N SER A 41 -15.82 5.00 -4.14
CA SER A 41 -15.99 5.37 -2.73
C SER A 41 -14.70 5.91 -2.14
N LEU A 42 -14.78 7.04 -1.42
CA LEU A 42 -13.65 7.56 -0.66
C LEU A 42 -13.42 6.69 0.59
N VAL A 43 -12.19 6.26 0.76
CA VAL A 43 -11.75 5.48 1.92
C VAL A 43 -10.74 6.33 2.69
N PHE A 44 -11.04 6.56 3.96
CA PHE A 44 -10.17 7.30 4.87
C PHE A 44 -9.40 6.31 5.74
N VAL A 45 -8.09 6.53 5.86
CA VAL A 45 -7.22 5.68 6.66
C VAL A 45 -7.19 6.20 8.09
N GLY A 46 -7.46 5.31 9.05
CA GLY A 46 -7.38 5.60 10.49
C GLY A 46 -5.95 5.58 11.02
N PRO A 47 -5.76 5.85 12.33
CA PRO A 47 -4.46 5.73 12.97
C PRO A 47 -3.88 4.33 12.86
N GLN A 48 -2.60 4.23 12.46
CA GLN A 48 -1.95 2.96 12.23
C GLN A 48 -1.28 2.40 13.51
N THR A 49 -1.11 1.08 13.54
CA THR A 49 -0.46 0.40 14.66
C THR A 49 1.06 0.49 14.56
N VAL A 50 1.76 0.28 15.70
CA VAL A 50 3.23 0.20 15.72
C VAL A 50 3.76 -0.92 14.81
N PHE A 51 3.02 -2.02 14.66
CA PHE A 51 3.39 -3.09 13.74
C PHE A 51 3.37 -2.58 12.30
N HIS A 52 2.30 -1.92 11.91
CA HIS A 52 2.11 -1.39 10.56
C HIS A 52 3.26 -0.44 10.17
N GLU A 53 3.53 0.57 10.98
CA GLU A 53 4.63 1.51 10.77
C GLU A 53 5.99 0.81 10.62
N ARG A 54 6.28 -0.15 11.51
CA ARG A 54 7.54 -0.89 11.45
C ARG A 54 7.66 -1.77 10.23
N ALA A 55 6.57 -2.40 9.80
CA ALA A 55 6.55 -3.25 8.63
C ALA A 55 6.80 -2.43 7.36
N ILE A 56 6.12 -1.30 7.21
CA ILE A 56 6.32 -0.38 6.08
C ILE A 56 7.77 0.10 6.02
N ASP A 57 8.28 0.65 7.13
CA ASP A 57 9.64 1.18 7.18
C ASP A 57 10.68 0.10 6.87
N TYR A 58 10.55 -1.09 7.50
CA TYR A 58 11.44 -2.21 7.26
C TYR A 58 11.44 -2.64 5.80
N LEU A 59 10.26 -2.89 5.23
CA LEU A 59 10.12 -3.35 3.85
C LEU A 59 10.62 -2.30 2.86
N LYS A 60 10.23 -1.04 3.04
CA LYS A 60 10.71 0.05 2.18
C LYS A 60 12.23 0.11 2.13
N TRP A 61 12.91 0.11 3.29
CA TRP A 61 14.36 0.23 3.35
C TRP A 61 15.08 -1.01 2.82
N GLN A 62 14.60 -2.18 3.15
CA GLN A 62 15.20 -3.44 2.67
C GLN A 62 15.05 -3.59 1.16
N LEU A 63 13.84 -3.38 0.64
CA LEU A 63 13.61 -3.47 -0.80
C LEU A 63 14.39 -2.41 -1.58
N GLN A 64 14.46 -1.17 -1.08
CA GLN A 64 15.27 -0.12 -1.71
C GLN A 64 16.76 -0.50 -1.79
N SER A 65 17.29 -1.16 -0.76
CA SER A 65 18.70 -1.59 -0.73
C SER A 65 18.99 -2.78 -1.64
N LEU A 66 17.98 -3.60 -1.94
CA LEU A 66 18.09 -4.80 -2.77
C LEU A 66 17.64 -4.58 -4.21
N ALA A 67 16.87 -3.52 -4.47
CA ALA A 67 16.35 -3.22 -5.80
C ALA A 67 17.48 -3.00 -6.80
N PRO A 68 17.43 -3.66 -7.98
CA PRO A 68 18.39 -3.40 -9.04
C PRO A 68 18.24 -1.99 -9.61
N LEU A 69 19.28 -1.52 -10.30
CA LEU A 69 19.20 -0.28 -11.06
C LEU A 69 17.99 -0.31 -12.00
N GLY A 70 17.26 0.80 -12.06
CA GLY A 70 16.03 0.91 -12.85
C GLY A 70 14.74 0.61 -12.08
N LEU A 71 14.82 0.28 -10.79
CA LEU A 71 13.67 0.19 -9.89
C LEU A 71 13.81 1.15 -8.71
N GLU A 72 12.68 1.72 -8.29
CA GLU A 72 12.58 2.56 -7.09
C GLU A 72 11.47 2.06 -6.17
N VAL A 73 11.61 2.32 -4.88
CA VAL A 73 10.69 1.88 -3.84
C VAL A 73 10.15 3.08 -3.09
N PHE A 74 8.84 3.19 -3.04
CA PHE A 74 8.14 4.24 -2.31
C PHE A 74 7.24 3.63 -1.23
N ARG A 75 6.95 4.40 -0.20
CA ARG A 75 5.94 4.06 0.81
C ARG A 75 4.75 4.99 0.67
N GLU A 76 3.57 4.47 0.93
CA GLU A 76 2.33 5.26 0.98
C GLU A 76 2.23 6.16 -0.26
N PHE A 77 2.31 5.55 -1.43
CA PHE A 77 2.32 6.29 -2.68
C PHE A 77 1.20 5.83 -3.59
N THR A 78 0.37 6.78 -3.98
CA THR A 78 -0.84 6.56 -4.78
C THR A 78 -0.55 5.93 -6.12
N ILE A 79 -1.40 5.01 -6.57
CA ILE A 79 -1.36 4.45 -7.93
C ILE A 79 -2.69 4.65 -8.66
N ASP A 80 -2.62 5.05 -9.94
CA ASP A 80 -3.77 5.16 -10.82
C ASP A 80 -4.07 3.79 -11.43
N VAL A 81 -5.11 3.11 -10.92
CA VAL A 81 -5.54 1.80 -11.38
C VAL A 81 -6.56 1.94 -12.52
N ASP A 82 -7.64 2.67 -12.27
CA ASP A 82 -8.67 3.02 -13.25
C ASP A 82 -9.45 4.26 -12.80
N PHE A 83 -10.48 4.64 -13.55
CA PHE A 83 -11.24 5.86 -13.30
C PHE A 83 -11.99 5.90 -11.95
N GLN A 84 -12.23 4.75 -11.30
CA GLN A 84 -12.88 4.64 -10.00
C GLN A 84 -12.01 3.99 -8.92
N ASN A 85 -10.74 3.71 -9.25
CA ASN A 85 -9.83 3.08 -8.31
C ASN A 85 -8.46 3.76 -8.33
N ARG A 86 -8.15 4.41 -7.21
CA ARG A 86 -6.87 5.07 -6.94
C ARG A 86 -6.44 4.74 -5.50
N PRO A 87 -5.97 3.51 -5.28
CA PRO A 87 -5.45 3.08 -3.98
C PRO A 87 -4.06 3.67 -3.70
N GLU A 88 -3.67 3.61 -2.42
CA GLU A 88 -2.35 3.99 -1.94
C GLU A 88 -1.71 2.79 -1.23
N PRO A 89 -0.96 1.93 -1.96
CA PRO A 89 -0.26 0.82 -1.33
C PRO A 89 0.73 1.27 -0.26
N ASP A 90 0.85 0.51 0.82
CA ASP A 90 1.78 0.80 1.90
C ASP A 90 3.24 0.83 1.43
N VAL A 91 3.61 -0.09 0.52
CA VAL A 91 4.90 -0.04 -0.18
C VAL A 91 4.69 -0.40 -1.65
N VAL A 92 5.34 0.32 -2.55
CA VAL A 92 5.27 0.10 -3.98
C VAL A 92 6.66 0.07 -4.61
N VAL A 93 6.89 -0.88 -5.51
CA VAL A 93 8.08 -0.92 -6.37
C VAL A 93 7.69 -0.56 -7.78
N VAL A 94 8.35 0.45 -8.33
CA VAL A 94 8.06 0.99 -9.66
C VAL A 94 9.31 1.01 -10.53
N ARG A 95 9.12 1.11 -11.84
CA ARG A 95 10.22 1.42 -12.72
C ARG A 95 10.72 2.84 -12.48
N ALA A 96 12.02 3.02 -12.42
CA ALA A 96 12.65 4.33 -12.15
C ALA A 96 12.35 5.36 -13.26
N ASP A 97 12.11 4.92 -14.50
CA ASP A 97 11.72 5.80 -15.61
C ASP A 97 10.31 6.40 -15.47
N ALA A 98 9.51 5.88 -14.54
CA ALA A 98 8.20 6.43 -14.21
C ALA A 98 8.27 7.62 -13.23
N VAL A 99 9.44 7.90 -12.66
CA VAL A 99 9.66 9.07 -11.81
C VAL A 99 10.02 10.27 -12.71
N GLU A 100 9.00 10.97 -13.15
CA GLU A 100 9.14 12.09 -14.11
C GLU A 100 9.47 13.42 -13.38
N SER A 101 9.09 13.55 -12.11
CA SER A 101 9.24 14.79 -11.36
C SER A 101 9.25 14.53 -9.86
N LEU A 102 10.04 15.33 -9.12
CA LEU A 102 10.02 15.36 -7.64
C LEU A 102 8.71 15.91 -7.05
N ARG A 103 7.82 16.42 -7.88
CA ARG A 103 6.47 16.87 -7.48
C ARG A 103 5.38 15.84 -7.76
N GLN A 104 5.75 14.71 -8.32
CA GLN A 104 4.81 13.62 -8.63
C GLN A 104 4.24 13.04 -7.34
N THR A 105 2.93 12.79 -7.33
CA THR A 105 2.18 12.27 -6.17
C THR A 105 1.57 10.90 -6.45
N ARG A 106 1.67 10.40 -7.67
CA ARG A 106 1.08 9.11 -8.09
C ARG A 106 1.83 8.47 -9.24
N PHE A 107 1.66 7.18 -9.37
CA PHE A 107 2.20 6.40 -10.49
C PHE A 107 1.08 5.73 -11.29
N PRO A 108 1.20 5.61 -12.62
CA PRO A 108 0.29 4.75 -13.38
C PRO A 108 0.54 3.28 -12.99
N ALA A 109 -0.51 2.48 -12.84
CA ALA A 109 -0.40 1.06 -12.49
C ALA A 109 0.53 0.28 -13.43
N SER A 110 0.62 0.69 -14.71
CA SER A 110 1.51 0.08 -15.70
C SER A 110 3.01 0.20 -15.39
N SER A 111 3.40 1.12 -14.50
CA SER A 111 4.79 1.27 -14.04
C SER A 111 5.09 0.48 -12.77
N VAL A 112 4.06 -0.06 -12.10
CA VAL A 112 4.18 -0.78 -10.84
C VAL A 112 4.56 -2.23 -11.08
N LEU A 113 5.61 -2.70 -10.43
CA LEU A 113 6.03 -4.10 -10.45
C LEU A 113 5.51 -4.89 -9.25
N LEU A 114 5.44 -4.24 -8.09
CA LEU A 114 5.01 -4.87 -6.85
C LEU A 114 4.22 -3.87 -6.02
N ALA A 115 3.04 -4.27 -5.57
CA ALA A 115 2.27 -3.59 -4.54
C ALA A 115 2.29 -4.41 -3.26
N ILE A 116 2.47 -3.77 -2.11
CA ILE A 116 2.51 -4.40 -0.80
C ILE A 116 1.50 -3.71 0.11
N GLU A 117 0.65 -4.50 0.75
CA GLU A 117 -0.28 -4.03 1.78
C GLU A 117 0.06 -4.67 3.13
N VAL A 118 0.11 -3.85 4.16
CA VAL A 118 0.27 -4.28 5.56
C VAL A 118 -1.09 -4.21 6.23
N VAL A 119 -1.71 -5.36 6.44
CA VAL A 119 -3.10 -5.46 6.89
C VAL A 119 -3.25 -4.86 8.30
N SER A 120 -4.16 -3.93 8.44
CA SER A 120 -4.68 -3.41 9.71
C SER A 120 -6.07 -3.99 9.99
N ASP A 121 -6.57 -3.84 11.23
CA ASP A 121 -7.91 -4.34 11.59
C ASP A 121 -9.02 -3.73 10.72
N GLU A 122 -8.83 -2.50 10.25
CA GLU A 122 -9.79 -1.79 9.40
C GLU A 122 -9.70 -2.17 7.92
N SER A 123 -8.54 -2.65 7.47
CA SER A 123 -8.27 -2.91 6.05
C SER A 123 -8.41 -4.39 5.63
N VAL A 124 -8.68 -5.31 6.58
CA VAL A 124 -8.67 -6.77 6.36
C VAL A 124 -9.36 -7.19 5.07
N THR A 125 -10.62 -6.79 4.86
CA THR A 125 -11.38 -7.17 3.66
C THR A 125 -10.82 -6.50 2.41
N ARG A 126 -10.42 -5.23 2.51
CA ARG A 126 -9.85 -4.51 1.37
C ARG A 126 -8.57 -5.15 0.87
N ASP A 127 -7.64 -5.45 1.79
CA ASP A 127 -6.31 -5.95 1.44
C ASP A 127 -6.30 -7.44 1.11
N ARG A 128 -7.28 -8.20 1.62
CA ARG A 128 -7.38 -9.64 1.30
C ARG A 128 -8.19 -9.92 0.05
N GLU A 129 -9.19 -9.11 -0.27
CA GLU A 129 -10.20 -9.43 -1.29
C GLU A 129 -10.32 -8.35 -2.36
N THR A 130 -10.45 -7.07 -1.98
CA THR A 130 -10.79 -6.00 -2.92
C THR A 130 -9.57 -5.51 -3.71
N LYS A 131 -8.53 -5.03 -3.03
CA LYS A 131 -7.33 -4.48 -3.66
C LYS A 131 -6.61 -5.49 -4.56
N PRO A 132 -6.41 -6.78 -4.16
CA PRO A 132 -5.77 -7.75 -5.05
C PRO A 132 -6.48 -7.91 -6.40
N VAL A 133 -7.82 -7.90 -6.40
CA VAL A 133 -8.59 -7.97 -7.65
C VAL A 133 -8.36 -6.75 -8.53
N LYS A 134 -8.26 -5.54 -7.93
CA LYS A 134 -7.96 -4.30 -8.65
C LYS A 134 -6.56 -4.32 -9.23
N TYR A 135 -5.57 -4.69 -8.43
CA TYR A 135 -4.18 -4.80 -8.85
C TYR A 135 -3.99 -5.83 -9.96
N ALA A 136 -4.64 -6.98 -9.86
CA ALA A 136 -4.61 -8.01 -10.91
C ALA A 136 -5.22 -7.52 -12.24
N ARG A 137 -6.36 -6.82 -12.19
CA ARG A 137 -7.00 -6.20 -13.36
C ARG A 137 -6.12 -5.13 -14.01
N ALA A 138 -5.41 -4.35 -13.18
CA ALA A 138 -4.43 -3.37 -13.64
C ALA A 138 -3.11 -3.99 -14.12
N ARG A 139 -2.99 -5.33 -14.12
CA ARG A 139 -1.82 -6.08 -14.58
C ARG A 139 -0.56 -5.82 -13.76
N ILE A 140 -0.69 -5.48 -12.46
CA ILE A 140 0.46 -5.40 -11.56
C ILE A 140 0.99 -6.83 -11.34
N PRO A 141 2.29 -7.12 -11.67
CA PRO A 141 2.76 -8.51 -11.71
C PRO A 141 2.82 -9.20 -10.35
N HIS A 142 3.15 -8.44 -9.29
CA HIS A 142 3.38 -9.00 -7.95
C HIS A 142 2.57 -8.26 -6.90
N TYR A 143 2.04 -9.03 -5.97
CA TYR A 143 1.33 -8.51 -4.81
C TYR A 143 1.81 -9.23 -3.55
N TRP A 144 2.17 -8.48 -2.52
CA TRP A 144 2.49 -9.03 -1.21
C TRP A 144 1.51 -8.51 -0.17
N ARG A 145 1.10 -9.39 0.72
CA ARG A 145 0.27 -9.02 1.86
C ARG A 145 1.00 -9.39 3.14
N VAL A 146 1.13 -8.43 4.04
CA VAL A 146 1.85 -8.58 5.31
C VAL A 146 0.86 -8.51 6.46
N GLU A 147 0.88 -9.49 7.33
CA GLU A 147 -0.04 -9.60 8.44
C GLU A 147 0.69 -9.77 9.77
N ASN A 148 0.12 -9.21 10.83
CA ASN A 148 0.53 -9.53 12.19
C ASN A 148 -0.25 -10.76 12.67
N GLN A 149 0.43 -11.88 12.85
CA GLN A 149 -0.17 -13.08 13.41
C GLN A 149 0.49 -13.36 14.78
N ASP A 150 -0.23 -13.10 15.85
CA ASP A 150 0.22 -13.29 17.24
C ASP A 150 1.59 -12.67 17.53
N GLY A 151 1.83 -11.46 17.03
CA GLY A 151 3.08 -10.74 17.23
C GLY A 151 4.21 -11.16 16.28
N ARG A 152 3.91 -11.90 15.22
CA ARG A 152 4.85 -12.27 14.16
C ARG A 152 4.42 -11.69 12.83
N ALA A 153 5.40 -11.22 12.05
CA ALA A 153 5.13 -10.82 10.69
C ALA A 153 5.02 -12.05 9.78
N VAL A 154 3.91 -12.14 9.04
CA VAL A 154 3.70 -13.18 8.02
C VAL A 154 3.49 -12.51 6.68
N VAL A 155 4.27 -12.93 5.68
CA VAL A 155 4.18 -12.37 4.32
C VAL A 155 3.60 -13.42 3.38
N TYR A 156 2.49 -13.06 2.74
CA TYR A 156 1.85 -13.83 1.67
C TYR A 156 2.28 -13.24 0.34
N VAL A 157 2.87 -14.05 -0.51
CA VAL A 157 3.38 -13.66 -1.83
C VAL A 157 2.48 -14.19 -2.92
N PHE A 158 2.13 -13.30 -3.85
CA PHE A 158 1.27 -13.62 -4.97
C PHE A 158 1.89 -13.13 -6.28
N GLU A 159 1.73 -13.91 -7.33
CA GLU A 159 2.12 -13.55 -8.69
C GLU A 159 0.90 -13.58 -9.61
N LEU A 160 0.85 -12.62 -10.54
CA LEU A 160 -0.23 -12.54 -11.51
C LEU A 160 -0.07 -13.68 -12.52
N GLU A 161 -1.08 -14.57 -12.58
CA GLU A 161 -1.16 -15.58 -13.63
C GLU A 161 -1.69 -14.94 -14.93
N PRO A 162 -0.86 -14.84 -15.97
CA PRO A 162 -1.26 -14.15 -17.20
C PRO A 162 -2.48 -14.73 -17.91
N ALA A 163 -2.66 -16.06 -17.81
CA ALA A 163 -3.74 -16.77 -18.48
C ALA A 163 -5.11 -16.50 -17.84
N THR A 164 -5.16 -16.40 -16.52
CA THR A 164 -6.40 -16.18 -15.76
C THR A 164 -6.64 -14.71 -15.44
N GLY A 165 -5.59 -13.89 -15.42
CA GLY A 165 -5.62 -12.51 -14.96
C GLY A 165 -5.89 -12.39 -13.45
N ALA A 166 -5.61 -13.42 -12.68
CA ALA A 166 -5.78 -13.48 -11.23
C ALA A 166 -4.44 -13.76 -10.53
N TYR A 167 -4.34 -13.37 -9.26
CA TYR A 167 -3.17 -13.71 -8.46
C TYR A 167 -3.20 -15.17 -7.99
N THR A 168 -2.06 -15.84 -8.09
CA THR A 168 -1.81 -17.17 -7.52
C THR A 168 -0.81 -17.02 -6.37
N SER A 169 -1.09 -17.65 -5.23
CA SER A 169 -0.15 -17.67 -4.10
C SER A 169 1.07 -18.50 -4.44
N THR A 170 2.25 -17.89 -4.34
CA THR A 170 3.55 -18.53 -4.60
C THR A 170 4.37 -18.77 -3.34
N GLY A 171 3.96 -18.22 -2.19
CA GLY A 171 4.62 -18.46 -0.92
C GLY A 171 3.95 -17.81 0.28
N ILE A 172 4.21 -18.42 1.45
CA ILE A 172 3.87 -17.86 2.76
C ILE A 172 5.13 -17.93 3.62
N PHE A 173 5.56 -16.80 4.15
CA PHE A 173 6.82 -16.67 4.88
C PHE A 173 6.58 -16.13 6.29
N HIS A 174 7.24 -16.70 7.28
CA HIS A 174 7.09 -16.33 8.68
C HIS A 174 8.34 -15.62 9.24
N ASP A 175 9.47 -16.33 9.40
CA ASP A 175 10.64 -15.76 10.04
C ASP A 175 11.65 -15.21 9.03
N ARG A 176 11.79 -15.87 7.88
CA ARG A 176 12.67 -15.46 6.80
C ARG A 176 12.00 -15.65 5.46
N MET A 177 12.10 -14.65 4.63
CA MET A 177 11.54 -14.61 3.29
C MET A 177 12.65 -14.65 2.25
N LYS A 178 12.60 -15.63 1.33
CA LYS A 178 13.48 -15.69 0.16
C LYS A 178 12.66 -15.87 -1.09
N VAL A 179 12.76 -14.92 -1.99
CA VAL A 179 12.08 -14.92 -3.30
C VAL A 179 13.04 -14.44 -4.38
N SER A 180 12.80 -14.85 -5.63
CA SER A 180 13.58 -14.41 -6.79
C SER A 180 12.87 -13.37 -7.65
N THR A 181 11.57 -13.16 -7.42
CA THR A 181 10.71 -12.25 -8.18
C THR A 181 10.06 -11.22 -7.25
N PRO A 182 9.88 -9.96 -7.69
CA PRO A 182 10.31 -9.36 -8.98
C PRO A 182 11.84 -9.21 -9.10
N PHE A 183 12.59 -9.35 -8.04
CA PHE A 183 14.05 -9.44 -7.93
C PHE A 183 14.43 -10.26 -6.72
N THR A 184 15.70 -10.64 -6.61
CA THR A 184 16.16 -11.46 -5.48
C THR A 184 16.04 -10.69 -4.16
N VAL A 185 15.27 -11.25 -3.24
CA VAL A 185 15.03 -10.70 -1.90
C VAL A 185 15.31 -11.79 -0.86
N ASP A 186 16.07 -11.44 0.19
CA ASP A 186 16.32 -12.30 1.36
C ASP A 186 16.17 -11.43 2.61
N LEU A 187 15.04 -11.57 3.32
CA LEU A 187 14.66 -10.74 4.46
C LEU A 187 14.49 -11.54 5.74
N ASP A 188 14.99 -10.99 6.85
CA ASP A 188 14.68 -11.46 8.21
C ASP A 188 13.41 -10.76 8.72
N LEU A 189 12.26 -11.42 8.59
CA LEU A 189 10.97 -10.85 9.00
C LEU A 189 10.85 -10.63 10.51
N THR A 190 11.69 -11.32 11.32
CA THR A 190 11.68 -11.14 12.78
C THR A 190 12.13 -9.73 13.17
N ALA A 191 12.89 -9.05 12.31
CA ALA A 191 13.33 -7.68 12.52
C ALA A 191 12.18 -6.66 12.59
N ILE A 192 11.04 -6.95 11.97
CA ILE A 192 9.84 -6.08 12.02
C ILE A 192 9.33 -5.93 13.45
N VAL A 193 9.30 -7.02 14.21
CA VAL A 193 8.72 -7.06 15.56
C VAL A 193 9.75 -6.94 16.67
N SER A 194 11.04 -7.26 16.39
CA SER A 194 12.09 -7.19 17.38
C SER A 194 12.40 -5.72 17.76
N ARG A 195 12.46 -5.45 19.07
CA ARG A 195 13.01 -4.16 19.54
C ARG A 195 14.51 -4.13 19.21
N ARG A 196 15.01 -3.12 18.48
CA ARG A 196 16.43 -2.79 18.48
C ARG A 196 16.82 -2.51 19.93
N ARG A 197 17.45 -3.48 20.60
CA ARG A 197 18.18 -3.17 21.83
C ARG A 197 19.35 -2.28 21.43
N ALA A 198 19.36 -1.04 21.93
CA ALA A 198 20.59 -0.27 21.91
C ALA A 198 21.69 -1.13 22.53
N ALA A 199 22.80 -1.31 21.82
CA ALA A 199 23.99 -1.91 22.41
C ALA A 199 24.30 -1.11 23.68
N LYS A 200 24.40 -1.77 24.84
CA LYS A 200 24.91 -1.13 26.04
C LYS A 200 26.32 -0.62 25.68
N PRO A 201 26.62 0.66 25.92
CA PRO A 201 28.02 1.09 25.83
C PRO A 201 28.79 0.29 26.88
N GLU A 202 29.89 -0.35 26.45
CA GLU A 202 30.90 -0.97 27.32
C GLU A 202 31.58 0.06 28.19
#